data_39ca465eb62a8b47bd705e44f7a8d8d4
#
_entry.id   39ca465eb62a8b47bd705e44f7a8d8d4
#
_cell.length_a   1.000
_cell.length_b   1.000
_cell.length_c   1.000
_cell.angle_alpha   90.00
_cell.angle_beta   90.00
_cell.angle_gamma   90.00
#
_symmetry.space_group_name_H-M   'P 1'
#
loop_
_entity.id
_entity.type
_entity.pdbx_description
1 polymer ?
#
loop_
_entity_poly.entity_id
_entity_poly.type
_entity_poly.pdbx_seq_one_letter_code
_entity_poly.pdbx_strand_id
1 'polypeptide(L)'
;MQDNLIFLKDILRQSPVPTAVYCTDDSVISFANPAMRNLWNKGEQVIGEKFTDIITEFEKDSISEEMLQVMKTGIPLQANDQKLNILKDGVWTPLFFNYNFTPLRNENGVVYGVIHTCTEVTKLHEAKSQIVNSDEMLAMAIEACGMGTYEIDVITNNIKTSDNFKKLWSMDAEVTVEQLVEKLHPDDRHLREKAHKDALLNGLVCYEARIIQKNKSEKWIKVFGKIIKDEKGDPATILGVVQDIHDQKEFEVELKKKIQESTMELRRSNDDLLHFANVVSHDLQEPVRKIKIFNDFLKNEIAGQLPDRSVMHLSKIAHSANRMQCIIEGLLAYSTIDKSTQPVEKIFLNDLLENIKTDLELIIKEKGAILIISDLPAIEGAAILIQQLFYNLIQNALKFTKANQPPRVIITSIIKYIDSVAYIEISFKDNGIGLDPIYAEKIFTAFERLHSKNEYEGNGIGLALCKKIINRHNGTIIAKGEKENGAEFIVTLPLKQATENI
;
A
#
# COMPACT_ATOMS: atom_id res chain seq x y z
N MET A 1 -19.73 -28.39 75.72
CA MET A 1 -20.67 -28.32 74.58
C MET A 1 -20.92 -26.89 74.09
N GLN A 2 -21.10 -25.91 74.98
CA GLN A 2 -21.30 -24.47 74.53
C GLN A 2 -20.13 -23.88 73.81
N ASP A 3 -18.87 -24.17 74.22
CA ASP A 3 -17.70 -23.62 73.57
C ASP A 3 -17.49 -24.15 72.11
N ASN A 4 -17.87 -25.41 71.87
CA ASN A 4 -17.83 -25.96 70.51
C ASN A 4 -18.85 -25.34 69.56
N LEU A 5 -20.01 -24.92 70.09
CA LEU A 5 -21.07 -24.30 69.32
C LEU A 5 -20.70 -22.84 68.90
N ILE A 6 -20.03 -22.12 69.81
CA ILE A 6 -19.53 -20.77 69.57
C ILE A 6 -18.41 -20.84 68.49
N PHE A 7 -17.47 -21.78 68.60
CA PHE A 7 -16.40 -21.96 67.66
C PHE A 7 -16.90 -22.29 66.23
N LEU A 8 -17.88 -23.18 66.09
CA LEU A 8 -18.48 -23.50 64.77
C LEU A 8 -19.21 -22.30 64.15
N LYS A 9 -19.91 -21.50 64.95
CA LYS A 9 -20.53 -20.25 64.47
C LYS A 9 -19.50 -19.25 64.01
N ASP A 10 -18.40 -19.09 64.69
CA ASP A 10 -17.33 -18.18 64.32
C ASP A 10 -16.62 -18.60 63.03
N ILE A 11 -16.40 -19.90 62.81
CA ILE A 11 -15.86 -20.44 61.54
C ILE A 11 -16.80 -20.08 60.38
N LEU A 12 -18.07 -20.34 60.48
CA LEU A 12 -19.02 -20.05 59.43
C LEU A 12 -19.16 -18.53 59.22
N ARG A 13 -19.07 -17.71 60.28
CA ARG A 13 -19.15 -16.25 60.23
C ARG A 13 -17.96 -15.63 59.52
N GLN A 14 -16.76 -16.21 59.70
CA GLN A 14 -15.52 -15.72 59.07
C GLN A 14 -15.24 -16.35 57.71
N SER A 15 -16.02 -17.35 57.30
CA SER A 15 -15.86 -18.00 56.00
C SER A 15 -16.00 -16.99 54.85
N PRO A 16 -15.05 -16.95 53.90
CA PRO A 16 -15.20 -16.12 52.70
C PRO A 16 -16.21 -16.67 51.70
N VAL A 17 -16.66 -17.92 51.89
CA VAL A 17 -17.70 -18.53 51.04
C VAL A 17 -19.07 -18.04 51.50
N PRO A 18 -19.85 -17.39 50.64
CA PRO A 18 -21.24 -17.02 50.95
C PRO A 18 -22.04 -18.22 51.44
N THR A 19 -22.53 -18.14 52.68
CA THR A 19 -23.20 -19.25 53.34
C THR A 19 -24.43 -18.74 54.08
N ALA A 20 -25.58 -19.40 53.86
CA ALA A 20 -26.82 -19.17 54.60
C ALA A 20 -27.43 -20.49 55.06
N VAL A 21 -28.21 -20.43 56.12
CA VAL A 21 -29.01 -21.55 56.66
C VAL A 21 -30.46 -21.13 56.76
N TYR A 22 -31.32 -21.94 56.18
CA TYR A 22 -32.77 -21.79 56.21
C TYR A 22 -33.35 -22.86 57.11
N CYS A 23 -34.26 -22.47 58.00
CA CYS A 23 -34.98 -23.36 58.89
C CYS A 23 -36.48 -23.16 58.72
N THR A 24 -37.25 -24.20 59.02
CA THR A 24 -38.73 -24.24 58.90
C THR A 24 -39.24 -24.32 57.45
N ASP A 25 -40.48 -24.78 57.25
CA ASP A 25 -41.14 -24.95 55.96
C ASP A 25 -41.33 -23.61 55.22
N ASP A 26 -41.19 -22.50 55.93
CA ASP A 26 -41.35 -21.13 55.37
C ASP A 26 -40.04 -20.48 54.90
N SER A 27 -38.94 -21.23 54.79
CA SER A 27 -37.65 -20.74 54.31
C SER A 27 -37.07 -19.57 55.10
N VAL A 28 -37.27 -19.54 56.42
CA VAL A 28 -36.79 -18.45 57.29
C VAL A 28 -35.25 -18.55 57.41
N ILE A 29 -34.56 -17.44 57.19
CA ILE A 29 -33.11 -17.33 57.32
C ILE A 29 -32.73 -17.37 58.80
N SER A 30 -32.13 -18.46 59.25
CA SER A 30 -31.60 -18.61 60.59
C SER A 30 -30.16 -18.15 60.76
N PHE A 31 -29.41 -18.14 59.67
CA PHE A 31 -28.04 -17.69 59.62
C PHE A 31 -27.69 -17.21 58.21
N ALA A 32 -26.92 -16.16 58.13
CA ALA A 32 -26.23 -15.73 56.89
C ALA A 32 -24.91 -15.06 57.27
N ASN A 33 -23.80 -15.55 56.71
CA ASN A 33 -22.50 -14.96 56.97
C ASN A 33 -22.34 -13.60 56.26
N PRO A 34 -21.33 -12.79 56.62
CA PRO A 34 -21.08 -11.51 55.95
C PRO A 34 -20.93 -11.62 54.45
N ALA A 35 -20.29 -12.68 53.94
CA ALA A 35 -20.11 -12.91 52.51
C ALA A 35 -21.44 -13.12 51.79
N MET A 36 -22.38 -13.88 52.35
CA MET A 36 -23.72 -14.07 51.77
C MET A 36 -24.55 -12.79 51.83
N ARG A 37 -24.48 -12.06 52.97
CA ARG A 37 -25.20 -10.77 53.11
C ARG A 37 -24.69 -9.73 52.11
N ASN A 38 -23.40 -9.66 51.90
CA ASN A 38 -22.80 -8.79 50.88
C ASN A 38 -23.27 -9.18 49.47
N LEU A 39 -23.37 -10.47 49.18
CA LEU A 39 -23.90 -10.95 47.91
C LEU A 39 -25.35 -10.51 47.69
N TRP A 40 -26.17 -10.55 48.70
CA TRP A 40 -27.57 -10.07 48.66
C TRP A 40 -27.69 -8.57 48.78
N ASN A 41 -26.57 -7.85 48.96
CA ASN A 41 -26.56 -6.40 49.25
C ASN A 41 -27.47 -6.00 50.43
N LYS A 42 -27.48 -6.83 51.48
CA LYS A 42 -28.34 -6.68 52.67
C LYS A 42 -27.50 -6.67 53.96
N GLY A 43 -28.10 -6.11 55.04
CA GLY A 43 -27.48 -6.08 56.37
C GLY A 43 -27.87 -7.29 57.24
N GLU A 44 -27.66 -7.16 58.57
CA GLU A 44 -28.00 -8.22 59.54
C GLU A 44 -29.51 -8.43 59.73
N GLN A 45 -30.32 -7.47 59.31
CA GLN A 45 -31.81 -7.51 59.41
C GLN A 45 -32.42 -8.68 58.61
N VAL A 46 -31.70 -9.35 57.77
CA VAL A 46 -32.19 -10.51 57.01
C VAL A 46 -32.42 -11.77 57.85
N ILE A 47 -31.85 -11.80 59.04
CA ILE A 47 -32.07 -12.93 59.99
C ILE A 47 -33.47 -12.89 60.53
N GLY A 48 -34.21 -13.96 60.31
CA GLY A 48 -35.65 -14.03 60.69
C GLY A 48 -36.62 -13.71 59.55
N GLU A 49 -36.11 -13.18 58.44
CA GLU A 49 -36.95 -12.91 57.26
C GLU A 49 -37.05 -14.18 56.38
N LYS A 50 -38.10 -14.23 55.56
CA LYS A 50 -38.22 -15.31 54.54
C LYS A 50 -37.28 -15.06 53.40
N PHE A 51 -36.64 -16.11 52.90
CA PHE A 51 -35.73 -16.05 51.76
C PHE A 51 -36.42 -15.46 50.51
N THR A 52 -37.68 -15.84 50.25
CA THR A 52 -38.49 -15.30 49.15
C THR A 52 -38.70 -13.80 49.21
N ASP A 53 -38.71 -13.19 50.41
CA ASP A 53 -38.91 -11.73 50.56
C ASP A 53 -37.64 -10.95 50.33
N ILE A 54 -36.47 -11.62 50.47
CA ILE A 54 -35.16 -11.00 50.30
C ILE A 54 -34.72 -11.05 48.84
N ILE A 55 -35.06 -12.10 48.10
CA ILE A 55 -34.67 -12.31 46.70
C ILE A 55 -35.54 -11.57 45.69
N THR A 56 -36.31 -10.55 46.11
CA THR A 56 -37.09 -9.69 45.19
C THR A 56 -36.22 -8.97 44.14
N GLU A 57 -34.92 -8.88 44.37
CA GLU A 57 -33.93 -8.32 43.44
C GLU A 57 -33.33 -9.36 42.48
N PHE A 58 -33.79 -10.62 42.59
CA PHE A 58 -33.45 -11.70 41.63
C PHE A 58 -34.66 -11.94 40.72
N GLU A 59 -34.40 -12.12 39.43
CA GLU A 59 -35.45 -12.48 38.49
C GLU A 59 -36.02 -13.84 38.84
N LYS A 60 -37.35 -13.87 39.06
CA LYS A 60 -38.09 -14.97 39.66
C LYS A 60 -37.68 -16.40 39.21
N ASP A 61 -37.69 -17.27 40.15
CA ASP A 61 -38.43 -18.51 40.35
C ASP A 61 -37.67 -19.82 40.56
N SER A 62 -36.45 -20.07 40.04
CA SER A 62 -35.90 -21.44 40.17
C SER A 62 -35.22 -21.67 41.55
N ILE A 63 -34.48 -20.70 42.06
CA ILE A 63 -33.58 -20.91 43.19
C ILE A 63 -34.34 -21.15 44.51
N SER A 64 -35.46 -20.44 44.73
CA SER A 64 -36.33 -20.65 45.91
C SER A 64 -37.11 -21.96 45.83
N GLU A 65 -37.59 -22.34 44.65
CA GLU A 65 -38.25 -23.61 44.41
C GLU A 65 -37.32 -24.79 44.60
N GLU A 66 -36.13 -24.73 44.09
CA GLU A 66 -35.06 -25.72 44.25
C GLU A 66 -34.68 -25.92 45.70
N MET A 67 -34.55 -24.84 46.49
CA MET A 67 -34.28 -24.90 47.92
C MET A 67 -35.42 -25.56 48.68
N LEU A 68 -36.68 -25.20 48.39
CA LEU A 68 -37.86 -25.81 48.95
C LEU A 68 -37.97 -27.30 48.60
N GLN A 69 -37.58 -27.68 47.38
CA GLN A 69 -37.54 -29.07 46.96
C GLN A 69 -36.53 -29.89 47.78
N VAL A 70 -35.33 -29.33 48.01
CA VAL A 70 -34.32 -29.96 48.88
C VAL A 70 -34.83 -30.12 50.31
N MET A 71 -35.54 -29.14 50.82
CA MET A 71 -36.15 -29.19 52.17
C MET A 71 -37.21 -30.29 52.28
N LYS A 72 -38.04 -30.46 51.24
CA LYS A 72 -39.10 -31.49 51.21
C LYS A 72 -38.57 -32.89 50.97
N THR A 73 -37.65 -33.04 50.02
CA THR A 73 -37.14 -34.38 49.59
C THR A 73 -35.96 -34.84 50.39
N GLY A 74 -35.21 -33.91 50.98
CA GLY A 74 -33.95 -34.21 51.66
C GLY A 74 -32.85 -34.62 50.69
N ILE A 75 -33.00 -34.43 49.39
CA ILE A 75 -31.96 -34.74 48.39
C ILE A 75 -31.16 -33.46 48.15
N PRO A 76 -29.83 -33.48 48.34
CA PRO A 76 -28.99 -32.31 48.10
C PRO A 76 -29.01 -31.92 46.63
N LEU A 77 -28.90 -30.61 46.32
CA LEU A 77 -28.84 -30.07 44.99
C LEU A 77 -27.53 -29.32 44.81
N GLN A 78 -26.87 -29.56 43.69
CA GLN A 78 -25.71 -28.81 43.24
C GLN A 78 -25.97 -28.27 41.86
N ALA A 79 -25.83 -26.98 41.67
CA ALA A 79 -25.99 -26.30 40.41
C ALA A 79 -24.69 -25.57 40.06
N ASN A 80 -24.21 -25.75 38.85
CA ASN A 80 -23.00 -25.11 38.37
C ASN A 80 -23.32 -24.22 37.19
N ASP A 81 -22.61 -23.09 37.10
CA ASP A 81 -22.62 -22.16 35.98
C ASP A 81 -24.06 -21.63 35.67
N GLN A 82 -24.86 -21.42 36.74
CA GLN A 82 -26.23 -20.97 36.59
C GLN A 82 -26.29 -19.46 36.42
N LYS A 83 -27.04 -19.02 35.39
CA LYS A 83 -27.30 -17.62 35.14
C LYS A 83 -28.41 -17.11 36.05
N LEU A 84 -28.11 -16.10 36.84
CA LEU A 84 -29.09 -15.38 37.66
C LEU A 84 -29.03 -13.89 37.28
N ASN A 85 -30.19 -13.29 37.01
CA ASN A 85 -30.26 -11.85 36.81
C ASN A 85 -30.45 -11.17 38.16
N ILE A 86 -29.55 -10.29 38.52
CA ILE A 86 -29.56 -9.56 39.79
C ILE A 86 -29.74 -8.06 39.51
N LEU A 87 -30.63 -7.43 40.25
CA LEU A 87 -30.84 -5.98 40.14
C LEU A 87 -29.71 -5.25 40.87
N LYS A 88 -28.75 -4.68 40.12
CA LYS A 88 -27.68 -3.83 40.65
C LYS A 88 -27.88 -2.40 40.15
N ASP A 89 -27.97 -1.46 41.11
CA ASP A 89 -28.12 -0.02 40.82
C ASP A 89 -29.30 0.30 39.85
N GLY A 90 -30.40 -0.47 39.96
CA GLY A 90 -31.59 -0.31 39.12
C GLY A 90 -31.49 -0.96 37.74
N VAL A 91 -30.42 -1.69 37.45
CA VAL A 91 -30.20 -2.40 36.18
C VAL A 91 -30.10 -3.91 36.40
N TRP A 92 -30.89 -4.68 35.68
CA TRP A 92 -30.79 -6.14 35.67
C TRP A 92 -29.47 -6.58 35.05
N THR A 93 -28.60 -7.19 35.85
CA THR A 93 -27.27 -7.64 35.44
C THR A 93 -27.20 -9.16 35.49
N PRO A 94 -26.87 -9.85 34.40
CA PRO A 94 -26.69 -11.29 34.41
C PRO A 94 -25.34 -11.66 35.07
N LEU A 95 -25.42 -12.46 36.12
CA LEU A 95 -24.26 -13.02 36.80
C LEU A 95 -24.37 -14.53 36.83
N PHE A 96 -23.23 -15.22 36.91
CA PHE A 96 -23.15 -16.67 36.92
C PHE A 96 -22.68 -17.16 38.26
N PHE A 97 -23.38 -18.20 38.78
CA PHE A 97 -23.15 -18.77 40.12
C PHE A 97 -23.02 -20.28 40.10
N ASN A 98 -22.15 -20.78 40.96
CA ASN A 98 -22.19 -22.17 41.44
C ASN A 98 -22.81 -22.12 42.81
N TYR A 99 -23.89 -22.88 43.05
CA TYR A 99 -24.52 -22.97 44.36
C TYR A 99 -24.91 -24.40 44.72
N ASN A 100 -24.95 -24.63 46.04
CA ASN A 100 -25.32 -25.92 46.60
C ASN A 100 -26.35 -25.71 47.68
N PHE A 101 -27.38 -26.58 47.70
CA PHE A 101 -28.35 -26.73 48.78
C PHE A 101 -28.15 -28.10 49.41
N THR A 102 -27.75 -28.11 50.70
CA THR A 102 -27.51 -29.34 51.46
C THR A 102 -28.50 -29.43 52.62
N PRO A 103 -29.31 -30.51 52.71
CA PRO A 103 -30.27 -30.67 53.79
C PRO A 103 -29.60 -30.92 55.12
N LEU A 104 -30.05 -30.23 56.16
CA LEU A 104 -29.64 -30.45 57.58
C LEU A 104 -30.65 -31.40 58.21
N ARG A 105 -30.15 -32.53 58.81
CA ARG A 105 -30.99 -33.56 59.42
C ARG A 105 -30.75 -33.64 60.92
N ASN A 106 -31.78 -33.89 61.65
CA ASN A 106 -31.70 -34.19 63.07
C ASN A 106 -31.35 -35.69 63.33
N GLU A 107 -31.13 -36.11 64.56
CA GLU A 107 -30.79 -37.48 64.93
C GLU A 107 -31.81 -38.53 64.45
N ASN A 108 -33.04 -38.15 64.20
CA ASN A 108 -34.13 -38.97 63.70
C ASN A 108 -34.16 -39.00 62.12
N GLY A 109 -33.23 -38.34 61.45
CA GLY A 109 -33.18 -38.27 60.01
C GLY A 109 -34.12 -37.27 59.36
N VAL A 110 -34.93 -36.52 60.19
CA VAL A 110 -35.86 -35.51 59.67
C VAL A 110 -35.10 -34.25 59.25
N VAL A 111 -35.39 -33.73 58.07
CA VAL A 111 -34.82 -32.47 57.59
C VAL A 111 -35.44 -31.31 58.35
N TYR A 112 -34.58 -30.52 59.01
CA TYR A 112 -35.01 -29.33 59.80
C TYR A 112 -34.48 -28.04 59.20
N GLY A 113 -33.67 -28.09 58.16
CA GLY A 113 -33.14 -26.90 57.50
C GLY A 113 -32.30 -27.27 56.26
N VAL A 114 -31.87 -26.24 55.56
CA VAL A 114 -30.98 -26.35 54.38
C VAL A 114 -29.85 -25.36 54.54
N ILE A 115 -28.62 -25.81 54.30
CA ILE A 115 -27.47 -24.93 54.13
C ILE A 115 -27.28 -24.61 52.67
N HIS A 116 -27.13 -23.34 52.39
CA HIS A 116 -26.87 -22.80 51.05
C HIS A 116 -25.48 -22.22 51.03
N THR A 117 -24.69 -22.68 50.08
CA THR A 117 -23.41 -22.07 49.74
C THR A 117 -23.40 -21.67 48.29
N CYS A 118 -22.82 -20.54 47.96
CA CYS A 118 -22.71 -20.10 46.57
C CYS A 118 -21.37 -19.38 46.30
N THR A 119 -21.00 -19.35 45.04
CA THR A 119 -19.80 -18.67 44.56
C THR A 119 -20.12 -18.02 43.22
N GLU A 120 -19.82 -16.76 43.09
CA GLU A 120 -19.94 -16.04 41.81
C GLU A 120 -18.78 -16.50 40.88
N VAL A 121 -19.13 -16.97 39.69
CA VAL A 121 -18.20 -17.47 38.66
C VAL A 121 -18.29 -16.69 37.35
N THR A 122 -18.90 -15.50 37.38
CA THR A 122 -19.14 -14.67 36.19
C THR A 122 -17.87 -14.45 35.37
N LYS A 123 -16.78 -14.01 36.00
CA LYS A 123 -15.48 -13.80 35.31
C LYS A 123 -14.93 -15.06 34.66
N LEU A 124 -15.09 -16.21 35.34
CA LEU A 124 -14.62 -17.51 34.83
C LEU A 124 -15.48 -17.94 33.63
N HIS A 125 -16.81 -17.76 33.73
CA HIS A 125 -17.73 -18.05 32.65
C HIS A 125 -17.43 -17.20 31.42
N GLU A 126 -17.28 -15.87 31.59
CA GLU A 126 -16.95 -14.93 30.52
C GLU A 126 -15.60 -15.29 29.83
N ALA A 127 -14.57 -15.56 30.62
CA ALA A 127 -13.26 -15.95 30.09
C ALA A 127 -13.34 -17.25 29.27
N LYS A 128 -14.08 -18.25 29.78
CA LYS A 128 -14.29 -19.52 29.07
C LYS A 128 -15.07 -19.32 27.76
N SER A 129 -16.12 -18.51 27.79
CA SER A 129 -16.92 -18.18 26.61
C SER A 129 -16.09 -17.42 25.57
N GLN A 130 -15.24 -16.48 26.00
CA GLN A 130 -14.34 -15.77 25.08
C GLN A 130 -13.35 -16.71 24.39
N ILE A 131 -12.78 -17.69 25.12
CA ILE A 131 -11.88 -18.68 24.51
C ILE A 131 -12.62 -19.50 23.46
N VAL A 132 -13.80 -20.04 23.80
CA VAL A 132 -14.60 -20.86 22.87
C VAL A 132 -14.97 -20.08 21.62
N ASN A 133 -15.47 -18.84 21.78
CA ASN A 133 -15.83 -18.00 20.65
C ASN A 133 -14.62 -17.64 19.77
N SER A 134 -13.45 -17.41 20.39
CA SER A 134 -12.21 -17.14 19.65
C SER A 134 -11.77 -18.35 18.83
N ASP A 135 -11.82 -19.54 19.41
CA ASP A 135 -11.47 -20.78 18.73
C ASP A 135 -12.43 -21.08 17.56
N GLU A 136 -13.73 -20.89 17.76
CA GLU A 136 -14.72 -21.04 16.68
C GLU A 136 -14.49 -20.02 15.55
N MET A 137 -14.22 -18.76 15.88
CA MET A 137 -13.95 -17.73 14.89
C MET A 137 -12.68 -18.04 14.08
N LEU A 138 -11.62 -18.51 14.75
CA LEU A 138 -10.39 -18.94 14.07
C LEU A 138 -10.63 -20.14 13.15
N ALA A 139 -11.40 -21.14 13.61
CA ALA A 139 -11.75 -22.30 12.79
C ALA A 139 -12.54 -21.89 11.54
N MET A 140 -13.55 -21.01 11.69
CA MET A 140 -14.32 -20.47 10.57
C MET A 140 -13.44 -19.69 9.59
N ALA A 141 -12.51 -18.87 10.07
CA ALA A 141 -11.61 -18.09 9.22
C ALA A 141 -10.70 -19.00 8.38
N ILE A 142 -10.12 -20.04 9.01
CA ILE A 142 -9.27 -21.02 8.33
C ILE A 142 -10.08 -21.79 7.26
N GLU A 143 -11.30 -22.19 7.58
CA GLU A 143 -12.18 -22.92 6.66
C GLU A 143 -12.61 -22.02 5.48
N ALA A 144 -13.02 -20.77 5.75
CA ALA A 144 -13.42 -19.82 4.71
C ALA A 144 -12.27 -19.50 3.74
N CYS A 145 -11.02 -19.47 4.22
CA CYS A 145 -9.84 -19.32 3.37
C CYS A 145 -9.42 -20.60 2.64
N GLY A 146 -10.11 -21.72 2.85
CA GLY A 146 -9.75 -23.00 2.25
C GLY A 146 -8.40 -23.55 2.71
N MET A 147 -7.89 -23.09 3.85
CA MET A 147 -6.59 -23.52 4.38
C MET A 147 -6.71 -24.89 5.08
N GLY A 148 -5.66 -25.69 4.95
CA GLY A 148 -5.49 -26.90 5.75
C GLY A 148 -4.55 -26.62 6.93
N THR A 149 -4.87 -27.15 8.12
CA THR A 149 -3.99 -27.05 9.30
C THR A 149 -3.21 -28.33 9.52
N TYR A 150 -2.02 -28.19 10.09
CA TYR A 150 -1.20 -29.33 10.50
C TYR A 150 -0.45 -29.04 11.80
N GLU A 151 -0.19 -30.10 12.54
CA GLU A 151 0.63 -30.14 13.75
C GLU A 151 1.63 -31.29 13.64
N ILE A 152 2.92 -31.00 13.71
CA ILE A 152 3.98 -32.00 13.66
C ILE A 152 4.72 -32.02 15.00
N ASP A 153 4.75 -33.17 15.65
CA ASP A 153 5.64 -33.42 16.78
C ASP A 153 7.06 -33.60 16.25
N VAL A 154 7.98 -32.75 16.67
CA VAL A 154 9.36 -32.69 16.13
C VAL A 154 10.17 -33.91 16.56
N ILE A 155 9.83 -34.52 17.71
CA ILE A 155 10.57 -35.68 18.27
C ILE A 155 10.10 -36.97 17.61
N THR A 156 8.79 -37.17 17.51
CA THR A 156 8.20 -38.42 17.03
C THR A 156 7.90 -38.41 15.54
N ASN A 157 7.97 -37.26 14.87
CA ASN A 157 7.55 -37.03 13.48
C ASN A 157 6.06 -37.35 13.23
N ASN A 158 5.26 -37.48 14.28
CA ASN A 158 3.83 -37.69 14.13
C ASN A 158 3.18 -36.38 13.65
N ILE A 159 2.27 -36.51 12.68
CA ILE A 159 1.54 -35.39 12.13
C ILE A 159 0.03 -35.55 12.37
N LYS A 160 -0.60 -34.49 12.88
CA LYS A 160 -2.05 -34.35 12.92
C LYS A 160 -2.46 -33.32 11.87
N THR A 161 -3.53 -33.59 11.13
CA THR A 161 -3.97 -32.74 10.02
C THR A 161 -5.47 -32.55 10.01
N SER A 162 -5.93 -31.39 9.53
CA SER A 162 -7.35 -31.16 9.25
C SER A 162 -7.79 -31.87 7.98
N ASP A 163 -9.11 -32.00 7.81
CA ASP A 163 -9.70 -32.58 6.58
C ASP A 163 -9.36 -31.75 5.34
N ASN A 164 -9.32 -30.44 5.45
CA ASN A 164 -8.88 -29.56 4.36
C ASN A 164 -7.43 -29.79 3.96
N PHE A 165 -6.54 -30.02 4.93
CA PHE A 165 -5.15 -30.40 4.65
C PHE A 165 -5.10 -31.68 3.79
N LYS A 166 -5.85 -32.70 4.20
CA LYS A 166 -5.91 -33.99 3.45
C LYS A 166 -6.43 -33.79 2.02
N LYS A 167 -7.48 -32.97 1.85
CA LYS A 167 -8.01 -32.62 0.54
C LYS A 167 -6.98 -31.91 -0.33
N LEU A 168 -6.29 -30.90 0.19
CA LEU A 168 -5.26 -30.16 -0.53
C LEU A 168 -4.13 -31.07 -1.02
N TRP A 169 -3.67 -31.99 -0.16
CA TRP A 169 -2.64 -32.96 -0.48
C TRP A 169 -3.15 -34.22 -1.22
N SER A 170 -4.45 -34.31 -1.49
CA SER A 170 -5.10 -35.50 -2.10
C SER A 170 -4.76 -36.80 -1.38
N MET A 171 -4.92 -36.81 -0.05
CA MET A 171 -4.63 -37.94 0.85
C MET A 171 -5.92 -38.39 1.56
N ASP A 172 -6.17 -39.70 1.62
CA ASP A 172 -7.41 -40.26 2.16
C ASP A 172 -7.20 -41.00 3.52
N ALA A 173 -5.94 -41.22 3.92
CA ALA A 173 -5.57 -41.99 5.13
C ALA A 173 -4.77 -41.13 6.12
N GLU A 174 -4.21 -41.78 7.16
CA GLU A 174 -3.22 -41.16 8.03
C GLU A 174 -2.04 -40.65 7.21
N VAL A 175 -1.65 -39.40 7.49
CA VAL A 175 -0.60 -38.68 6.75
C VAL A 175 0.70 -38.85 7.50
N THR A 176 1.78 -39.20 6.80
CA THR A 176 3.13 -39.14 7.35
C THR A 176 3.97 -38.05 6.72
N VAL A 177 5.00 -37.58 7.41
CA VAL A 177 5.90 -36.55 6.91
C VAL A 177 6.62 -36.99 5.63
N GLU A 178 7.00 -38.30 5.56
CA GLU A 178 7.67 -38.90 4.41
C GLU A 178 6.78 -38.85 3.17
N GLN A 179 5.50 -39.19 3.30
CA GLN A 179 4.53 -39.14 2.22
C GLN A 179 4.34 -37.70 1.70
N LEU A 180 4.39 -36.69 2.57
CA LEU A 180 4.34 -35.29 2.14
C LEU A 180 5.56 -34.91 1.30
N VAL A 181 6.75 -35.36 1.70
CA VAL A 181 7.99 -35.10 0.94
C VAL A 181 7.96 -35.80 -0.42
N GLU A 182 7.45 -37.04 -0.48
CA GLU A 182 7.31 -37.80 -1.74
C GLU A 182 6.39 -37.07 -2.74
N LYS A 183 5.30 -36.50 -2.25
CA LYS A 183 4.35 -35.73 -3.07
C LYS A 183 4.84 -34.37 -3.55
N LEU A 184 5.89 -33.81 -2.94
CA LEU A 184 6.51 -32.60 -3.44
C LEU A 184 7.19 -32.85 -4.79
N HIS A 185 7.04 -31.89 -5.71
CA HIS A 185 7.77 -31.94 -6.97
C HIS A 185 9.28 -32.06 -6.71
N PRO A 186 10.00 -32.94 -7.42
CA PRO A 186 11.42 -33.21 -7.18
C PRO A 186 12.27 -31.93 -7.14
N ASP A 187 12.02 -30.98 -8.05
CA ASP A 187 12.76 -29.73 -8.13
C ASP A 187 12.53 -28.80 -6.92
N ASP A 188 11.40 -28.95 -6.20
CA ASP A 188 11.00 -28.05 -5.13
C ASP A 188 11.33 -28.61 -3.72
N ARG A 189 11.80 -29.86 -3.64
CA ARG A 189 12.14 -30.51 -2.34
C ARG A 189 13.20 -29.74 -1.55
N HIS A 190 14.17 -29.17 -2.24
CA HIS A 190 15.22 -28.35 -1.63
C HIS A 190 14.66 -27.08 -0.95
N LEU A 191 13.53 -26.52 -1.43
CA LEU A 191 12.87 -25.35 -0.83
C LEU A 191 12.33 -25.68 0.56
N ARG A 192 11.70 -26.86 0.70
CA ARG A 192 11.25 -27.37 2.00
C ARG A 192 12.42 -27.57 2.95
N GLU A 193 13.50 -28.25 2.50
CA GLU A 193 14.68 -28.51 3.34
C GLU A 193 15.31 -27.20 3.83
N LYS A 194 15.45 -26.22 2.94
CA LYS A 194 15.95 -24.91 3.29
C LYS A 194 15.04 -24.22 4.33
N ALA A 195 13.72 -24.18 4.08
CA ALA A 195 12.77 -23.55 4.99
C ALA A 195 12.79 -24.18 6.39
N HIS A 196 12.91 -25.51 6.47
CA HIS A 196 13.04 -26.18 7.78
C HIS A 196 14.36 -25.89 8.49
N LYS A 197 15.49 -25.79 7.76
CA LYS A 197 16.78 -25.36 8.33
C LYS A 197 16.72 -23.93 8.83
N ASP A 198 16.17 -23.01 8.04
CA ASP A 198 16.03 -21.61 8.42
C ASP A 198 15.09 -21.44 9.62
N ALA A 199 14.08 -22.29 9.75
CA ALA A 199 13.15 -22.30 10.87
C ALA A 199 13.80 -22.61 12.23
N LEU A 200 14.89 -23.36 12.26
CA LEU A 200 15.65 -23.59 13.48
C LEU A 200 16.24 -22.28 14.04
N LEU A 201 16.49 -21.31 13.20
CA LEU A 201 17.06 -20.01 13.57
C LEU A 201 15.98 -18.97 13.89
N ASN A 202 14.95 -18.87 13.02
CA ASN A 202 13.94 -17.82 13.09
C ASN A 202 12.58 -18.28 13.66
N GLY A 203 12.39 -19.58 13.89
CA GLY A 203 11.15 -20.14 14.41
C GLY A 203 10.01 -20.29 13.40
N LEU A 204 10.23 -19.96 12.11
CA LEU A 204 9.18 -19.93 11.09
C LEU A 204 9.53 -20.82 9.89
N VAL A 205 8.64 -21.74 9.53
CA VAL A 205 8.67 -22.49 8.27
C VAL A 205 7.83 -21.74 7.24
N CYS A 206 8.42 -21.34 6.11
CA CYS A 206 7.66 -20.72 5.03
C CYS A 206 8.26 -21.11 3.68
N TYR A 207 7.47 -21.74 2.82
CA TYR A 207 7.88 -22.06 1.46
C TYR A 207 6.66 -22.22 0.54
N GLU A 208 6.89 -22.01 -0.76
CA GLU A 208 5.95 -22.30 -1.83
C GLU A 208 6.52 -23.44 -2.67
N ALA A 209 5.70 -24.43 -2.97
CA ALA A 209 6.15 -25.60 -3.71
C ALA A 209 5.00 -26.21 -4.51
N ARG A 210 5.36 -26.97 -5.55
CA ARG A 210 4.41 -27.80 -6.30
C ARG A 210 4.25 -29.15 -5.62
N ILE A 211 3.03 -29.62 -5.58
CA ILE A 211 2.69 -30.99 -5.21
C ILE A 211 2.17 -31.74 -6.44
N ILE A 212 2.50 -33.04 -6.52
CA ILE A 212 2.02 -33.92 -7.57
C ILE A 212 0.76 -34.62 -7.06
N GLN A 213 -0.35 -34.38 -7.74
CA GLN A 213 -1.64 -34.99 -7.41
C GLN A 213 -1.75 -36.43 -7.93
N LYS A 214 -2.81 -37.17 -7.51
CA LYS A 214 -3.06 -38.56 -7.96
C LYS A 214 -3.17 -38.70 -9.49
N ASN A 215 -3.70 -37.68 -10.17
CA ASN A 215 -3.82 -37.60 -11.63
C ASN A 215 -2.55 -37.12 -12.34
N LYS A 216 -1.43 -36.97 -11.63
CA LYS A 216 -0.15 -36.42 -12.08
C LYS A 216 -0.17 -34.93 -12.46
N SER A 217 -1.24 -34.19 -12.18
CA SER A 217 -1.23 -32.74 -12.29
C SER A 217 -0.43 -32.11 -11.17
N GLU A 218 0.16 -30.96 -11.46
CA GLU A 218 0.87 -30.16 -10.46
C GLU A 218 -0.10 -29.15 -9.84
N LYS A 219 0.07 -28.93 -8.55
CA LYS A 219 -0.70 -27.93 -7.81
C LYS A 219 0.24 -27.13 -6.90
N TRP A 220 0.16 -25.83 -6.98
CA TRP A 220 0.95 -24.96 -6.11
C TRP A 220 0.32 -24.82 -4.74
N ILE A 221 1.15 -25.03 -3.72
CA ILE A 221 0.79 -24.81 -2.32
C ILE A 221 1.77 -23.84 -1.67
N LYS A 222 1.27 -23.12 -0.66
CA LYS A 222 2.07 -22.33 0.26
C LYS A 222 1.94 -22.93 1.64
N VAL A 223 3.07 -23.28 2.23
CA VAL A 223 3.18 -23.85 3.57
C VAL A 223 3.72 -22.78 4.51
N PHE A 224 3.02 -22.58 5.60
CA PHE A 224 3.45 -21.72 6.69
C PHE A 224 3.35 -22.49 8.01
N GLY A 225 4.40 -22.43 8.84
CA GLY A 225 4.43 -23.07 10.14
C GLY A 225 5.25 -22.28 11.14
N LYS A 226 4.93 -22.46 12.42
CA LYS A 226 5.65 -21.87 13.55
C LYS A 226 6.14 -22.97 14.46
N ILE A 227 7.40 -22.92 14.85
CA ILE A 227 7.99 -23.83 15.84
C ILE A 227 7.57 -23.36 17.24
N ILE A 228 6.91 -24.25 17.97
CA ILE A 228 6.60 -24.09 19.38
C ILE A 228 7.67 -24.84 20.18
N LYS A 229 8.25 -24.14 21.14
CA LYS A 229 9.29 -24.68 22.00
C LYS A 229 8.69 -25.24 23.31
N ASP A 230 9.34 -26.24 23.89
CA ASP A 230 9.00 -26.76 25.21
C ASP A 230 9.46 -25.81 26.34
N GLU A 231 9.23 -26.25 27.60
CA GLU A 231 9.64 -25.48 28.79
C GLU A 231 11.17 -25.31 28.91
N LYS A 232 11.96 -26.16 28.21
CA LYS A 232 13.43 -26.09 28.19
C LYS A 232 13.97 -25.21 27.07
N GLY A 233 13.09 -24.76 26.16
CA GLY A 233 13.44 -23.94 25.01
C GLY A 233 13.79 -24.73 23.75
N ASP A 234 13.63 -26.06 23.76
CA ASP A 234 13.86 -26.91 22.61
C ASP A 234 12.64 -26.99 21.69
N PRO A 235 12.82 -27.18 20.37
CA PRO A 235 11.73 -27.36 19.43
C PRO A 235 10.89 -28.59 19.77
N ALA A 236 9.61 -28.42 20.08
CA ALA A 236 8.69 -29.49 20.44
C ALA A 236 7.66 -29.79 19.34
N THR A 237 7.03 -28.76 18.82
CA THR A 237 5.92 -28.91 17.86
C THR A 237 6.00 -27.86 16.76
N ILE A 238 5.63 -28.20 15.53
CA ILE A 238 5.40 -27.27 14.44
C ILE A 238 3.90 -27.18 14.21
N LEU A 239 3.33 -26.00 14.45
CA LEU A 239 1.94 -25.68 14.09
C LEU A 239 1.92 -24.89 12.80
N GLY A 240 1.07 -25.27 11.87
CA GLY A 240 1.04 -24.57 10.60
C GLY A 240 -0.23 -24.71 9.79
N VAL A 241 -0.22 -23.96 8.69
CA VAL A 241 -1.30 -23.96 7.70
C VAL A 241 -0.71 -24.19 6.31
N VAL A 242 -1.53 -24.78 5.44
CA VAL A 242 -1.25 -24.94 4.02
C VAL A 242 -2.36 -24.29 3.23
N GLN A 243 -2.00 -23.49 2.26
CA GLN A 243 -2.92 -22.79 1.37
C GLN A 243 -2.71 -23.26 -0.07
N ASP A 244 -3.80 -23.40 -0.80
CA ASP A 244 -3.80 -23.53 -2.25
C ASP A 244 -3.51 -22.17 -2.87
N ILE A 245 -2.46 -22.08 -3.69
CA ILE A 245 -2.08 -20.86 -4.41
C ILE A 245 -2.00 -21.11 -5.92
N HIS A 246 -2.62 -22.19 -6.41
CA HIS A 246 -2.53 -22.59 -7.82
C HIS A 246 -3.12 -21.53 -8.74
N ASP A 247 -4.35 -21.11 -8.49
CA ASP A 247 -5.03 -20.08 -9.27
C ASP A 247 -4.28 -18.73 -9.23
N GLN A 248 -3.70 -18.40 -8.07
CA GLN A 248 -2.87 -17.20 -7.92
C GLN A 248 -1.63 -17.27 -8.82
N LYS A 249 -0.94 -18.42 -8.86
CA LYS A 249 0.25 -18.62 -9.70
C LYS A 249 -0.11 -18.61 -11.19
N GLU A 250 -1.20 -19.24 -11.59
CA GLU A 250 -1.67 -19.18 -12.98
C GLU A 250 -1.99 -17.74 -13.41
N PHE A 251 -2.69 -16.99 -12.56
CA PHE A 251 -2.99 -15.59 -12.82
C PHE A 251 -1.72 -14.72 -12.91
N GLU A 252 -0.72 -14.93 -12.05
CA GLU A 252 0.57 -14.23 -12.11
C GLU A 252 1.28 -14.49 -13.46
N VAL A 253 1.26 -15.74 -13.96
CA VAL A 253 1.87 -16.11 -15.25
C VAL A 253 1.11 -15.45 -16.40
N GLU A 254 -0.23 -15.52 -16.40
CA GLU A 254 -1.06 -14.88 -17.42
C GLU A 254 -0.86 -13.35 -17.46
N LEU A 255 -0.81 -12.71 -16.29
CA LEU A 255 -0.59 -11.28 -16.19
C LEU A 255 0.78 -10.87 -16.74
N LYS A 256 1.84 -11.62 -16.40
CA LYS A 256 3.18 -11.38 -16.94
C LYS A 256 3.19 -11.49 -18.47
N LYS A 257 2.51 -12.51 -19.02
CA LYS A 257 2.40 -12.70 -20.46
C LYS A 257 1.68 -11.52 -21.14
N LYS A 258 0.55 -11.08 -20.59
CA LYS A 258 -0.18 -9.91 -21.10
C LYS A 258 0.65 -8.63 -21.07
N ILE A 259 1.40 -8.40 -19.99
CA ILE A 259 2.30 -7.25 -19.87
C ILE A 259 3.36 -7.30 -20.97
N GLN A 260 3.97 -8.47 -21.21
CA GLN A 260 4.98 -8.63 -22.27
C GLN A 260 4.39 -8.38 -23.66
N GLU A 261 3.24 -8.97 -23.96
CA GLU A 261 2.55 -8.78 -25.25
C GLU A 261 2.19 -7.31 -25.48
N SER A 262 1.57 -6.65 -24.51
CA SER A 262 1.23 -5.23 -24.61
C SER A 262 2.47 -4.33 -24.74
N THR A 263 3.54 -4.65 -24.03
CA THR A 263 4.80 -3.90 -24.14
C THR A 263 5.43 -4.05 -25.52
N MET A 264 5.38 -5.25 -26.10
CA MET A 264 5.85 -5.51 -27.48
C MET A 264 5.02 -4.75 -28.51
N GLU A 265 3.69 -4.77 -28.39
CA GLU A 265 2.80 -4.03 -29.31
C GLU A 265 3.06 -2.52 -29.24
N LEU A 266 3.18 -1.98 -28.04
CA LEU A 266 3.49 -0.55 -27.84
C LEU A 266 4.83 -0.17 -28.46
N ARG A 267 5.87 -0.99 -28.27
CA ARG A 267 7.19 -0.77 -28.91
C ARG A 267 7.08 -0.80 -30.42
N ARG A 268 6.41 -1.81 -30.98
CA ARG A 268 6.23 -1.92 -32.42
C ARG A 268 5.47 -0.72 -33.00
N SER A 269 4.35 -0.34 -32.39
CA SER A 269 3.56 0.81 -32.83
C SER A 269 4.37 2.11 -32.78
N ASN A 270 5.18 2.29 -31.72
CA ASN A 270 6.07 3.44 -31.60
C ASN A 270 7.16 3.42 -32.68
N ASP A 271 7.76 2.25 -32.98
CA ASP A 271 8.75 2.11 -34.03
C ASP A 271 8.17 2.38 -35.41
N ASP A 272 7.00 1.88 -35.72
CA ASP A 272 6.28 2.14 -36.97
C ASP A 272 5.99 3.64 -37.14
N LEU A 273 5.51 4.31 -36.07
CA LEU A 273 5.25 5.74 -36.08
C LEU A 273 6.52 6.57 -36.32
N LEU A 274 7.63 6.19 -35.70
CA LEU A 274 8.93 6.85 -35.87
C LEU A 274 9.50 6.63 -37.29
N HIS A 275 9.36 5.43 -37.82
CA HIS A 275 9.75 5.13 -39.21
C HIS A 275 8.94 5.94 -40.19
N PHE A 276 7.60 6.00 -39.99
CA PHE A 276 6.71 6.83 -40.83
C PHE A 276 7.11 8.31 -40.78
N ALA A 277 7.35 8.86 -39.58
CA ALA A 277 7.77 10.25 -39.40
C ALA A 277 9.09 10.55 -40.14
N ASN A 278 10.06 9.62 -40.11
CA ASN A 278 11.35 9.78 -40.79
C ASN A 278 11.20 9.77 -42.33
N VAL A 279 10.46 8.78 -42.88
CA VAL A 279 10.25 8.63 -44.32
C VAL A 279 9.48 9.84 -44.86
N VAL A 280 8.35 10.21 -44.25
CA VAL A 280 7.55 11.36 -44.69
C VAL A 280 8.34 12.66 -44.60
N SER A 281 9.15 12.83 -43.55
CA SER A 281 9.98 14.01 -43.40
C SER A 281 11.02 14.16 -44.49
N HIS A 282 11.73 13.05 -44.83
CA HIS A 282 12.67 13.02 -45.93
C HIS A 282 12.00 13.38 -47.25
N ASP A 283 10.86 12.75 -47.54
CA ASP A 283 10.12 12.96 -48.80
C ASP A 283 9.52 14.37 -48.94
N LEU A 284 9.27 15.03 -47.80
CA LEU A 284 8.84 16.45 -47.78
C LEU A 284 10.01 17.43 -47.86
N GLN A 285 11.19 17.08 -47.35
CA GLN A 285 12.38 17.97 -47.44
C GLN A 285 12.79 18.26 -48.87
N GLU A 286 12.79 17.23 -49.75
CA GLU A 286 13.25 17.38 -51.11
C GLU A 286 12.41 18.38 -51.94
N PRO A 287 11.07 18.28 -52.04
CA PRO A 287 10.26 19.27 -52.78
C PRO A 287 10.35 20.67 -52.15
N VAL A 288 10.41 20.80 -50.81
CA VAL A 288 10.60 22.09 -50.18
C VAL A 288 11.93 22.75 -50.57
N ARG A 289 13.01 21.94 -50.56
CA ARG A 289 14.31 22.40 -51.01
C ARG A 289 14.27 22.90 -52.47
N LYS A 290 13.61 22.15 -53.37
CA LYS A 290 13.46 22.55 -54.79
C LYS A 290 12.69 23.87 -54.88
N ILE A 291 11.59 24.05 -54.15
CA ILE A 291 10.82 25.30 -54.11
C ILE A 291 11.71 26.49 -53.69
N LYS A 292 12.54 26.33 -52.69
CA LYS A 292 13.50 27.37 -52.25
C LYS A 292 14.49 27.73 -53.33
N ILE A 293 15.14 26.72 -53.91
CA ILE A 293 16.16 26.92 -54.96
C ILE A 293 15.56 27.68 -56.13
N PHE A 294 14.40 27.26 -56.66
CA PHE A 294 13.79 27.92 -57.79
C PHE A 294 13.26 29.32 -57.45
N ASN A 295 12.75 29.54 -56.23
CA ASN A 295 12.36 30.84 -55.76
C ASN A 295 13.56 31.82 -55.67
N ASP A 296 14.72 31.34 -55.20
CA ASP A 296 15.94 32.13 -55.14
C ASP A 296 16.52 32.41 -56.56
N PHE A 297 16.46 31.45 -57.49
CA PHE A 297 16.80 31.68 -58.87
C PHE A 297 15.94 32.78 -59.51
N LEU A 298 14.60 32.68 -59.37
CA LEU A 298 13.67 33.69 -59.87
C LEU A 298 13.96 35.06 -59.26
N LYS A 299 14.18 35.14 -57.96
CA LYS A 299 14.51 36.38 -57.26
C LYS A 299 15.80 37.02 -57.79
N ASN A 300 16.83 36.23 -58.09
CA ASN A 300 18.13 36.72 -58.55
C ASN A 300 18.12 37.04 -60.08
N GLU A 301 17.46 36.20 -60.88
CA GLU A 301 17.43 36.36 -62.33
C GLU A 301 16.61 37.56 -62.79
N ILE A 302 15.52 37.90 -62.03
CA ILE A 302 14.61 38.96 -62.39
C ILE A 302 14.69 40.16 -61.39
N ALA A 303 15.84 40.22 -60.66
CA ALA A 303 16.07 41.32 -59.69
C ALA A 303 16.04 42.66 -60.39
N GLY A 304 15.22 43.58 -59.91
CA GLY A 304 15.04 44.93 -60.48
C GLY A 304 14.09 45.05 -61.68
N GLN A 305 13.56 43.90 -62.21
CA GLN A 305 12.62 43.89 -63.34
C GLN A 305 11.17 43.58 -62.93
N LEU A 306 10.95 43.18 -61.67
CA LEU A 306 9.63 42.79 -61.17
C LEU A 306 8.91 43.96 -60.50
N PRO A 307 7.59 44.06 -60.69
CA PRO A 307 6.75 44.94 -59.88
C PRO A 307 6.85 44.59 -58.39
N ASP A 308 6.78 45.58 -57.51
CA ASP A 308 6.87 45.39 -56.02
C ASP A 308 5.93 44.30 -55.52
N ARG A 309 4.75 44.14 -56.11
CA ARG A 309 3.77 43.12 -55.81
C ARG A 309 4.31 41.70 -56.05
N SER A 310 5.08 41.49 -57.14
CA SER A 310 5.67 40.19 -57.48
C SER A 310 6.84 39.86 -56.55
N VAL A 311 7.65 40.86 -56.20
CA VAL A 311 8.73 40.71 -55.20
C VAL A 311 8.14 40.27 -53.82
N MET A 312 7.01 40.91 -53.45
CA MET A 312 6.30 40.53 -52.23
C MET A 312 5.78 39.08 -52.31
N HIS A 313 5.28 38.61 -53.44
CA HIS A 313 4.84 37.23 -53.63
C HIS A 313 5.97 36.23 -53.51
N LEU A 314 7.12 36.47 -54.15
CA LEU A 314 8.32 35.63 -54.02
C LEU A 314 8.82 35.58 -52.57
N SER A 315 8.83 36.70 -51.88
CA SER A 315 9.16 36.75 -50.45
C SER A 315 8.22 35.89 -49.59
N LYS A 316 6.89 35.94 -49.86
CA LYS A 316 5.90 35.08 -49.15
C LYS A 316 6.11 33.59 -49.43
N ILE A 317 6.50 33.22 -50.68
CA ILE A 317 6.81 31.83 -51.06
C ILE A 317 8.06 31.35 -50.30
N ALA A 318 9.15 32.15 -50.29
CA ALA A 318 10.36 31.86 -49.56
C ALA A 318 10.08 31.64 -48.07
N HIS A 319 9.31 32.54 -47.45
CA HIS A 319 8.92 32.44 -46.04
C HIS A 319 8.12 31.16 -45.75
N SER A 320 7.18 30.78 -46.64
CA SER A 320 6.37 29.58 -46.49
C SER A 320 7.21 28.32 -46.62
N ALA A 321 8.13 28.28 -47.60
CA ALA A 321 9.06 27.14 -47.80
C ALA A 321 10.03 26.99 -46.62
N ASN A 322 10.62 28.07 -46.12
CA ASN A 322 11.48 28.03 -44.92
C ASN A 322 10.69 27.51 -43.69
N ARG A 323 9.46 27.94 -43.52
CA ARG A 323 8.63 27.45 -42.46
C ARG A 323 8.33 25.96 -42.56
N MET A 324 8.01 25.43 -43.75
CA MET A 324 7.82 24.00 -43.97
C MET A 324 9.09 23.23 -43.61
N GLN A 325 10.24 23.70 -44.05
CA GLN A 325 11.55 23.08 -43.72
C GLN A 325 11.76 23.01 -42.20
N CYS A 326 11.56 24.11 -41.46
CA CYS A 326 11.74 24.12 -40.03
C CYS A 326 10.72 23.19 -39.28
N ILE A 327 9.49 23.02 -39.79
CA ILE A 327 8.52 22.07 -39.22
C ILE A 327 9.03 20.63 -39.41
N ILE A 328 9.49 20.29 -40.57
CA ILE A 328 9.99 18.96 -40.90
C ILE A 328 11.23 18.64 -40.08
N GLU A 329 12.20 19.56 -39.99
CA GLU A 329 13.40 19.40 -39.14
C GLU A 329 13.06 19.25 -37.67
N GLY A 330 12.11 20.04 -37.14
CA GLY A 330 11.62 19.94 -35.78
C GLY A 330 10.93 18.60 -35.48
N LEU A 331 10.13 18.09 -36.44
CA LEU A 331 9.47 16.79 -36.32
C LEU A 331 10.49 15.65 -36.28
N LEU A 332 11.51 15.70 -37.18
CA LEU A 332 12.61 14.73 -37.16
C LEU A 332 13.37 14.75 -35.85
N ALA A 333 13.79 15.93 -35.39
CA ALA A 333 14.49 16.07 -34.13
C ALA A 333 13.64 15.52 -32.96
N TYR A 334 12.33 15.82 -32.92
CA TYR A 334 11.42 15.30 -31.91
C TYR A 334 11.28 13.78 -31.95
N SER A 335 11.24 13.18 -33.16
CA SER A 335 11.07 11.73 -33.33
C SER A 335 12.34 10.92 -32.98
N THR A 336 13.52 11.51 -33.11
CA THR A 336 14.80 10.78 -32.97
C THR A 336 15.40 10.82 -31.59
N ILE A 337 14.88 11.66 -30.66
CA ILE A 337 15.45 11.80 -29.31
C ILE A 337 15.49 10.47 -28.55
N ASP A 338 14.43 9.67 -28.59
CA ASP A 338 14.35 8.41 -27.85
C ASP A 338 15.28 7.30 -28.41
N LYS A 339 15.57 7.37 -29.70
CA LYS A 339 16.45 6.41 -30.41
C LYS A 339 17.92 6.84 -30.44
N SER A 340 18.23 8.08 -30.01
CA SER A 340 19.60 8.53 -30.11
C SER A 340 20.49 7.77 -29.13
N THR A 341 21.45 7.05 -29.67
CA THR A 341 22.53 6.34 -28.95
C THR A 341 23.62 7.30 -28.46
N GLN A 342 23.29 8.58 -28.24
CA GLN A 342 24.27 9.55 -27.80
C GLN A 342 24.81 9.18 -26.44
N PRO A 343 26.14 9.11 -26.28
CA PRO A 343 26.75 8.73 -25.02
C PRO A 343 26.43 9.79 -23.93
N VAL A 344 26.24 9.32 -22.72
CA VAL A 344 26.21 10.19 -21.54
C VAL A 344 27.66 10.55 -21.21
N GLU A 345 27.95 11.85 -21.20
CA GLU A 345 29.26 12.38 -20.90
C GLU A 345 29.18 13.54 -19.90
N LYS A 346 30.32 13.91 -19.33
CA LYS A 346 30.40 15.05 -18.43
C LYS A 346 30.38 16.34 -19.22
N ILE A 347 29.40 17.20 -18.98
CA ILE A 347 29.15 18.44 -19.70
C ILE A 347 29.47 19.62 -18.77
N PHE A 348 30.39 20.49 -19.22
CA PHE A 348 30.67 21.76 -18.58
C PHE A 348 29.68 22.80 -19.10
N LEU A 349 28.69 23.16 -18.28
CA LEU A 349 27.55 23.98 -18.71
C LEU A 349 27.96 25.40 -19.08
N ASN A 350 28.99 25.98 -18.48
CA ASN A 350 29.47 27.31 -18.82
C ASN A 350 30.10 27.33 -20.23
N ASP A 351 30.89 26.31 -20.60
CA ASP A 351 31.51 26.20 -21.94
C ASP A 351 30.41 26.04 -23.01
N LEU A 352 29.41 25.22 -22.71
CA LEU A 352 28.26 25.01 -23.57
C LEU A 352 27.48 26.30 -23.81
N LEU A 353 27.24 27.12 -22.77
CA LEU A 353 26.56 28.40 -22.87
C LEU A 353 27.37 29.46 -23.64
N GLU A 354 28.70 29.48 -23.52
CA GLU A 354 29.56 30.37 -24.33
C GLU A 354 29.51 29.98 -25.81
N ASN A 355 29.47 28.68 -26.15
CA ASN A 355 29.26 28.24 -27.54
C ASN A 355 27.89 28.71 -28.05
N ILE A 356 26.80 28.55 -27.30
CA ILE A 356 25.46 29.03 -27.68
C ILE A 356 25.46 30.56 -27.88
N LYS A 357 26.14 31.30 -27.00
CA LYS A 357 26.26 32.75 -27.10
C LYS A 357 26.99 33.17 -28.39
N THR A 358 28.02 32.41 -28.81
CA THR A 358 28.71 32.62 -30.10
C THR A 358 27.77 32.35 -31.26
N ASP A 359 26.99 31.25 -31.23
CA ASP A 359 26.01 30.92 -32.26
C ASP A 359 24.92 31.99 -32.44
N LEU A 360 24.56 32.66 -31.33
CA LEU A 360 23.51 33.69 -31.28
C LEU A 360 24.08 35.13 -31.36
N GLU A 361 25.39 35.33 -31.61
CA GLU A 361 26.07 36.62 -31.52
C GLU A 361 25.41 37.70 -32.39
N LEU A 362 24.99 37.36 -33.61
CA LEU A 362 24.32 38.33 -34.51
C LEU A 362 23.00 38.81 -33.95
N ILE A 363 22.18 37.89 -33.46
CA ILE A 363 20.85 38.23 -32.88
C ILE A 363 21.02 39.04 -31.59
N ILE A 364 22.01 38.69 -30.75
CA ILE A 364 22.34 39.43 -29.55
C ILE A 364 22.76 40.85 -29.85
N LYS A 365 23.65 41.06 -30.84
CA LYS A 365 24.10 42.39 -31.27
C LYS A 365 22.97 43.21 -31.89
N GLU A 366 22.18 42.64 -32.79
CA GLU A 366 21.07 43.32 -33.46
C GLU A 366 19.99 43.82 -32.50
N LYS A 367 19.69 43.01 -31.46
CA LYS A 367 18.68 43.33 -30.45
C LYS A 367 19.26 44.06 -29.24
N GLY A 368 20.55 44.26 -29.15
CA GLY A 368 21.20 44.83 -27.97
C GLY A 368 20.97 43.99 -26.69
N ALA A 369 20.88 42.67 -26.86
CA ALA A 369 20.50 41.78 -25.77
C ALA A 369 21.59 41.61 -24.73
N ILE A 370 21.22 41.43 -23.46
CA ILE A 370 22.12 41.22 -22.33
C ILE A 370 21.90 39.83 -21.77
N LEU A 371 22.92 38.97 -21.86
CA LEU A 371 22.93 37.64 -21.24
C LEU A 371 23.79 37.71 -19.95
N ILE A 372 23.18 37.34 -18.82
CA ILE A 372 23.85 37.25 -17.50
C ILE A 372 23.83 35.78 -17.10
N ILE A 373 25.00 35.15 -17.06
CA ILE A 373 25.18 33.73 -16.75
C ILE A 373 25.95 33.63 -15.43
N SER A 374 25.38 32.96 -14.43
CA SER A 374 26.10 32.61 -13.20
C SER A 374 27.03 31.42 -13.44
N ASP A 375 27.87 31.12 -12.49
CA ASP A 375 28.65 29.88 -12.52
C ASP A 375 27.74 28.66 -12.33
N LEU A 376 27.84 27.70 -13.25
CA LEU A 376 26.99 26.52 -13.33
C LEU A 376 27.86 25.27 -13.14
N PRO A 377 27.45 24.31 -12.29
CA PRO A 377 28.17 23.06 -12.13
C PRO A 377 28.12 22.20 -13.40
N ALA A 378 29.07 21.29 -13.55
CA ALA A 378 29.00 20.27 -14.61
C ALA A 378 27.92 19.21 -14.27
N ILE A 379 27.32 18.67 -15.33
CA ILE A 379 26.33 17.59 -15.25
C ILE A 379 26.75 16.41 -16.14
N GLU A 380 26.13 15.25 -15.94
CA GLU A 380 26.19 14.12 -16.88
C GLU A 380 24.97 14.13 -17.80
N GLY A 381 25.18 13.94 -19.11
CA GLY A 381 24.09 13.92 -20.06
C GLY A 381 24.55 13.75 -21.52
N ALA A 382 23.62 13.78 -22.46
CA ALA A 382 23.91 13.80 -23.89
C ALA A 382 24.17 15.25 -24.33
N ALA A 383 25.44 15.63 -24.54
CA ALA A 383 25.86 17.03 -24.76
C ALA A 383 25.07 17.73 -25.86
N ILE A 384 24.88 17.07 -27.03
CA ILE A 384 24.13 17.65 -28.15
C ILE A 384 22.68 17.98 -27.76
N LEU A 385 22.06 17.11 -27.00
CA LEU A 385 20.66 17.33 -26.58
C LEU A 385 20.55 18.45 -25.54
N ILE A 386 21.48 18.52 -24.59
CA ILE A 386 21.51 19.59 -23.61
C ILE A 386 21.81 20.94 -24.28
N GLN A 387 22.72 20.96 -25.28
CA GLN A 387 22.97 22.16 -26.10
C GLN A 387 21.70 22.61 -26.80
N GLN A 388 20.97 21.70 -27.44
CA GLN A 388 19.71 21.99 -28.13
C GLN A 388 18.62 22.51 -27.18
N LEU A 389 18.54 21.94 -25.99
CA LEU A 389 17.64 22.40 -24.92
C LEU A 389 17.92 23.87 -24.57
N PHE A 390 19.18 24.18 -24.23
CA PHE A 390 19.56 25.53 -23.81
C PHE A 390 19.46 26.53 -24.95
N TYR A 391 19.87 26.14 -26.14
CA TYR A 391 19.71 26.96 -27.34
C TYR A 391 18.24 27.36 -27.58
N ASN A 392 17.30 26.40 -27.50
CA ASN A 392 15.87 26.66 -27.68
C ASN A 392 15.32 27.62 -26.60
N LEU A 393 15.72 27.46 -25.33
CA LEU A 393 15.26 28.32 -24.24
C LEU A 393 15.79 29.76 -24.42
N ILE A 394 17.09 29.92 -24.71
CA ILE A 394 17.72 31.23 -24.93
C ILE A 394 17.14 31.91 -26.19
N GLN A 395 16.99 31.14 -27.29
CA GLN A 395 16.38 31.68 -28.52
C GLN A 395 14.95 32.16 -28.28
N ASN A 396 14.16 31.44 -27.50
CA ASN A 396 12.80 31.86 -27.13
C ASN A 396 12.84 33.15 -26.28
N ALA A 397 13.72 33.29 -25.32
CA ALA A 397 13.89 34.49 -24.52
C ALA A 397 14.29 35.70 -25.36
N LEU A 398 15.15 35.50 -26.39
CA LEU A 398 15.54 36.56 -27.31
C LEU A 398 14.46 36.89 -28.34
N LYS A 399 13.53 36.00 -28.57
CA LYS A 399 12.45 36.15 -29.57
C LYS A 399 11.20 36.86 -29.00
N PHE A 400 10.74 36.46 -27.84
CA PHE A 400 9.50 36.96 -27.22
C PHE A 400 9.76 38.22 -26.37
N THR A 401 10.23 39.26 -27.02
CA THR A 401 10.66 40.53 -26.39
C THR A 401 9.60 41.62 -26.50
N LYS A 402 9.65 42.60 -25.61
CA LYS A 402 8.84 43.81 -25.69
C LYS A 402 9.38 44.78 -26.71
N ALA A 403 8.49 45.56 -27.32
CA ALA A 403 8.93 46.66 -28.16
C ALA A 403 9.68 47.71 -27.32
N ASN A 404 10.79 48.23 -27.84
CA ASN A 404 11.60 49.28 -27.23
C ASN A 404 12.31 48.96 -25.93
N GLN A 405 12.44 47.67 -25.57
CA GLN A 405 13.23 47.22 -24.42
C GLN A 405 14.26 46.16 -24.88
N PRO A 406 15.58 46.37 -24.62
CA PRO A 406 16.55 45.35 -24.94
C PRO A 406 16.28 44.04 -24.14
N PRO A 407 16.37 42.91 -24.81
CA PRO A 407 16.21 41.63 -24.16
C PRO A 407 17.25 41.41 -23.04
N ARG A 408 16.80 40.94 -21.87
CA ARG A 408 17.69 40.55 -20.77
C ARG A 408 17.36 39.14 -20.37
N VAL A 409 18.35 38.25 -20.45
CA VAL A 409 18.23 36.85 -20.05
C VAL A 409 19.17 36.58 -18.89
N ILE A 410 18.64 36.08 -17.78
CA ILE A 410 19.41 35.74 -16.58
C ILE A 410 19.35 34.24 -16.39
N ILE A 411 20.52 33.59 -16.36
CA ILE A 411 20.67 32.15 -16.17
C ILE A 411 21.36 31.91 -14.83
N THR A 412 20.67 31.25 -13.92
CA THR A 412 21.17 30.91 -12.58
C THR A 412 20.92 29.46 -12.26
N SER A 413 21.67 28.89 -11.31
CA SER A 413 21.44 27.54 -10.84
C SER A 413 21.51 27.41 -9.34
N ILE A 414 20.80 26.38 -8.82
CA ILE A 414 20.90 25.92 -7.44
C ILE A 414 20.97 24.39 -7.42
N ILE A 415 21.72 23.83 -6.48
CA ILE A 415 21.76 22.39 -6.26
C ILE A 415 20.71 22.03 -5.20
N LYS A 416 19.88 21.02 -5.48
CA LYS A 416 18.87 20.47 -4.57
C LYS A 416 19.11 18.98 -4.37
N TYR A 417 18.74 18.45 -3.21
CA TYR A 417 18.78 17.03 -2.93
C TYR A 417 17.35 16.51 -2.79
N ILE A 418 17.00 15.48 -3.57
CA ILE A 418 15.71 14.80 -3.53
C ILE A 418 16.03 13.31 -3.33
N ASP A 419 15.53 12.70 -2.26
CA ASP A 419 15.78 11.29 -1.91
C ASP A 419 17.27 10.89 -1.97
N SER A 420 18.15 11.77 -1.44
CA SER A 420 19.61 11.62 -1.44
C SER A 420 20.28 11.71 -2.80
N VAL A 421 19.55 12.02 -3.88
CA VAL A 421 20.10 12.27 -5.22
C VAL A 421 20.28 13.77 -5.42
N ALA A 422 21.45 14.17 -5.93
CA ALA A 422 21.75 15.57 -6.23
C ALA A 422 21.17 15.98 -7.59
N TYR A 423 20.37 17.02 -7.60
CA TYR A 423 19.81 17.66 -8.79
C TYR A 423 20.31 19.09 -8.92
N ILE A 424 20.47 19.54 -10.16
CA ILE A 424 20.62 20.97 -10.48
C ILE A 424 19.29 21.51 -10.96
N GLU A 425 18.86 22.63 -10.41
CA GLU A 425 17.76 23.43 -10.93
C GLU A 425 18.34 24.68 -11.59
N ILE A 426 18.10 24.83 -12.91
CA ILE A 426 18.61 25.93 -13.72
C ILE A 426 17.41 26.80 -14.12
N SER A 427 17.47 28.08 -13.77
CA SER A 427 16.47 29.09 -14.14
C SER A 427 16.94 29.89 -15.35
N PHE A 428 16.10 29.98 -16.38
CA PHE A 428 16.22 30.87 -17.56
C PHE A 428 15.14 31.92 -17.45
N LYS A 429 15.49 33.13 -16.96
CA LYS A 429 14.56 34.22 -16.73
C LYS A 429 14.76 35.33 -17.76
N ASP A 430 13.69 35.73 -18.46
CA ASP A 430 13.67 36.82 -19.39
C ASP A 430 12.83 38.01 -18.90
N ASN A 431 12.98 39.18 -19.58
CA ASN A 431 12.17 40.39 -19.37
C ASN A 431 11.16 40.63 -20.49
N GLY A 432 10.79 39.57 -21.23
CA GLY A 432 9.93 39.66 -22.41
C GLY A 432 8.44 39.92 -22.11
N ILE A 433 7.60 39.52 -23.05
CA ILE A 433 6.14 39.71 -23.00
C ILE A 433 5.44 38.88 -21.91
N GLY A 434 6.16 37.93 -21.32
CA GLY A 434 5.64 37.06 -20.28
C GLY A 434 4.76 35.91 -20.78
N LEU A 435 4.19 35.20 -19.83
CA LEU A 435 3.38 34.01 -20.03
C LEU A 435 2.17 34.04 -19.09
N ASP A 436 0.97 33.82 -19.63
CA ASP A 436 -0.22 33.62 -18.81
C ASP A 436 -0.11 32.21 -18.13
N PRO A 437 -0.21 32.13 -16.79
CA PRO A 437 -0.09 30.87 -16.04
C PRO A 437 -1.03 29.76 -16.50
N ILE A 438 -2.20 30.09 -17.07
CA ILE A 438 -3.16 29.11 -17.60
C ILE A 438 -2.55 28.25 -18.71
N TYR A 439 -1.56 28.78 -19.44
CA TYR A 439 -0.92 28.09 -20.55
C TYR A 439 0.42 27.45 -20.18
N ALA A 440 0.88 27.55 -18.94
CA ALA A 440 2.19 27.08 -18.49
C ALA A 440 2.48 25.59 -18.80
N GLU A 441 1.49 24.74 -18.80
CA GLU A 441 1.61 23.33 -19.21
C GLU A 441 1.43 23.15 -20.71
N LYS A 442 0.52 23.89 -21.33
CA LYS A 442 0.17 23.74 -22.75
C LYS A 442 1.28 24.12 -23.70
N ILE A 443 2.16 25.05 -23.31
CA ILE A 443 3.29 25.49 -24.16
C ILE A 443 4.30 24.39 -24.49
N PHE A 444 4.31 23.29 -23.71
CA PHE A 444 5.14 22.12 -23.94
C PHE A 444 4.48 21.06 -24.85
N THR A 445 3.24 21.29 -25.30
CA THR A 445 2.57 20.41 -26.26
C THR A 445 3.07 20.73 -27.67
N ALA A 446 3.38 19.70 -28.46
CA ALA A 446 3.86 19.86 -29.83
C ALA A 446 2.81 20.60 -30.69
N PHE A 447 3.27 21.56 -31.52
CA PHE A 447 2.47 22.39 -32.40
C PHE A 447 1.55 23.41 -31.72
N GLU A 448 1.52 23.48 -30.39
CA GLU A 448 0.78 24.52 -29.66
C GLU A 448 1.50 25.89 -29.73
N ARG A 449 0.73 26.96 -29.89
CA ARG A 449 1.22 28.35 -29.97
C ARG A 449 0.24 29.30 -29.27
N LEU A 450 0.77 30.20 -28.44
CA LEU A 450 -0.04 31.21 -27.73
C LEU A 450 -0.26 32.51 -28.51
N HIS A 451 0.67 32.85 -29.40
CA HIS A 451 0.65 34.09 -30.17
C HIS A 451 0.38 33.85 -31.67
N SER A 452 -0.23 34.82 -32.32
CA SER A 452 -0.59 34.77 -33.73
C SER A 452 0.66 34.63 -34.62
N LYS A 453 0.47 34.08 -35.83
CA LYS A 453 1.54 33.85 -36.80
C LYS A 453 2.22 35.14 -37.27
N ASN A 454 1.56 36.28 -37.13
CA ASN A 454 2.03 37.57 -37.63
C ASN A 454 2.87 38.33 -36.58
N GLU A 455 2.84 37.92 -35.32
CA GLU A 455 3.58 38.60 -34.24
C GLU A 455 4.95 38.00 -33.95
N TYR A 456 5.03 36.68 -33.93
CA TYR A 456 6.30 35.99 -33.65
C TYR A 456 6.47 34.75 -34.53
N GLU A 457 7.63 34.61 -35.17
CA GLU A 457 7.96 33.44 -35.99
C GLU A 457 8.17 32.22 -35.13
N GLY A 458 7.83 30.99 -35.61
CA GLY A 458 8.15 29.72 -34.97
C GLY A 458 7.11 28.62 -35.22
N ASN A 459 7.48 27.39 -34.91
CA ASN A 459 6.78 26.19 -35.33
C ASN A 459 6.00 25.49 -34.20
N GLY A 460 6.13 25.96 -32.95
CA GLY A 460 5.48 25.31 -31.79
C GLY A 460 6.09 23.95 -31.38
N ILE A 461 7.31 23.63 -31.88
CA ILE A 461 7.98 22.35 -31.57
C ILE A 461 9.08 22.54 -30.53
N GLY A 462 9.73 23.72 -30.46
CA GLY A 462 10.92 23.94 -29.64
C GLY A 462 10.75 23.59 -28.16
N LEU A 463 9.67 24.05 -27.52
CA LEU A 463 9.41 23.76 -26.11
C LEU A 463 8.97 22.30 -25.87
N ALA A 464 8.24 21.70 -26.81
CA ALA A 464 7.93 20.26 -26.74
C ALA A 464 9.19 19.40 -26.83
N LEU A 465 10.15 19.82 -27.68
CA LEU A 465 11.46 19.21 -27.79
C LEU A 465 12.24 19.34 -26.48
N CYS A 466 12.21 20.54 -25.85
CA CYS A 466 12.82 20.75 -24.54
C CYS A 466 12.28 19.77 -23.49
N LYS A 467 10.95 19.60 -23.40
CA LYS A 467 10.32 18.67 -22.47
C LYS A 467 10.75 17.23 -22.75
N LYS A 468 10.83 16.82 -24.01
CA LYS A 468 11.26 15.47 -24.40
C LYS A 468 12.72 15.20 -24.06
N ILE A 469 13.60 16.18 -24.31
CA ILE A 469 15.03 16.09 -23.93
C ILE A 469 15.18 15.93 -22.42
N ILE A 470 14.45 16.73 -21.66
CA ILE A 470 14.51 16.71 -20.19
C ILE A 470 13.98 15.39 -19.64
N ASN A 471 12.86 14.88 -20.15
CA ASN A 471 12.32 13.57 -19.76
C ASN A 471 13.33 12.45 -20.00
N ARG A 472 14.04 12.48 -21.12
CA ARG A 472 15.11 11.52 -21.40
C ARG A 472 16.25 11.55 -20.38
N HIS A 473 16.53 12.73 -19.81
CA HIS A 473 17.54 12.92 -18.78
C HIS A 473 16.99 12.78 -17.35
N ASN A 474 15.79 12.17 -17.18
CA ASN A 474 15.13 11.99 -15.87
C ASN A 474 14.94 13.30 -15.11
N GLY A 475 14.72 14.39 -15.83
CA GLY A 475 14.50 15.72 -15.30
C GLY A 475 13.07 16.22 -15.42
N THR A 476 12.86 17.48 -15.01
CA THR A 476 11.59 18.18 -15.16
C THR A 476 11.80 19.60 -15.71
N ILE A 477 10.83 20.11 -16.46
CA ILE A 477 10.77 21.52 -16.89
C ILE A 477 9.43 22.11 -16.50
N ILE A 478 9.47 23.28 -15.92
CA ILE A 478 8.29 24.10 -15.62
C ILE A 478 8.49 25.51 -16.15
N ALA A 479 7.37 26.16 -16.51
CA ALA A 479 7.36 27.56 -16.90
C ALA A 479 6.57 28.38 -15.88
N LYS A 480 7.09 29.53 -15.50
CA LYS A 480 6.44 30.53 -14.65
C LYS A 480 6.46 31.88 -15.38
N GLY A 481 5.48 32.69 -15.15
CA GLY A 481 5.45 34.03 -15.73
C GLY A 481 4.17 34.74 -15.42
N GLU A 482 4.17 36.05 -15.72
CA GLU A 482 3.02 36.89 -15.71
C GLU A 482 3.04 37.70 -17.01
N LYS A 483 1.86 38.01 -17.52
CA LYS A 483 1.74 38.84 -18.72
C LYS A 483 2.45 40.19 -18.49
N GLU A 484 3.27 40.59 -19.46
CA GLU A 484 4.08 41.83 -19.40
C GLU A 484 5.24 41.85 -18.37
N ASN A 485 5.51 40.74 -17.65
CA ASN A 485 6.56 40.71 -16.62
C ASN A 485 7.70 39.70 -16.92
N GLY A 486 7.77 39.21 -18.17
CA GLY A 486 8.74 38.19 -18.56
C GLY A 486 8.33 36.80 -18.20
N ALA A 487 9.12 35.82 -18.62
CA ALA A 487 8.93 34.41 -18.32
C ALA A 487 10.18 33.81 -17.65
N GLU A 488 9.97 32.76 -16.89
CA GLU A 488 11.01 31.97 -16.24
C GLU A 488 10.80 30.49 -16.54
N PHE A 489 11.76 29.89 -17.23
CA PHE A 489 11.81 28.45 -17.46
C PHE A 489 12.76 27.82 -16.47
N ILE A 490 12.26 26.87 -15.66
CA ILE A 490 13.03 26.19 -14.63
C ILE A 490 13.22 24.73 -15.08
N VAL A 491 14.46 24.37 -15.27
CA VAL A 491 14.91 23.04 -15.70
C VAL A 491 15.55 22.34 -14.49
N THR A 492 15.08 21.17 -14.13
CA THR A 492 15.68 20.35 -13.06
C THR A 492 16.24 19.08 -13.69
N LEU A 493 17.54 18.82 -13.49
CA LEU A 493 18.25 17.65 -14.02
C LEU A 493 19.07 16.99 -12.90
N PRO A 494 19.19 15.66 -12.88
CA PRO A 494 20.13 15.01 -11.97
C PRO A 494 21.57 15.38 -12.37
N LEU A 495 22.43 15.62 -11.38
CA LEU A 495 23.85 15.89 -11.64
C LEU A 495 24.56 14.69 -12.27
N LYS A 496 24.14 13.48 -11.92
CA LYS A 496 24.63 12.22 -12.50
C LYS A 496 23.45 11.45 -13.07
N GLN A 497 23.62 10.88 -14.26
CA GLN A 497 22.63 10.00 -14.81
C GLN A 497 22.73 8.62 -14.14
N ALA A 498 21.58 8.03 -13.78
CA ALA A 498 21.56 6.65 -13.36
C ALA A 498 22.07 5.78 -14.52
N THR A 499 23.16 5.05 -14.32
CA THR A 499 23.55 3.97 -15.24
C THR A 499 22.46 2.92 -15.15
N GLU A 500 21.59 2.83 -16.16
CA GLU A 500 20.79 1.62 -16.35
C GLU A 500 21.78 0.47 -16.56
N ASN A 501 21.91 -0.38 -15.52
CA ASN A 501 22.47 -1.70 -15.73
C ASN A 501 21.51 -2.45 -16.68
N ILE A 502 21.89 -2.53 -17.95
CA ILE A 502 21.29 -3.39 -18.97
C ILE A 502 21.48 -4.85 -18.57
#